data_840de8abdbbd3375a0c90e522ee5cb4c
#
_entry.id   840de8abdbbd3375a0c90e522ee5cb4c
#
_cell.length_a   1.000
_cell.length_b   1.000
_cell.length_c   1.000
_cell.angle_alpha   90.00
_cell.angle_beta   90.00
_cell.angle_gamma   90.00
#
_symmetry.space_group_name_H-M   'P 1'
#
loop_
_entity.id
_entity.type
_entity.pdbx_description
1 polymer ?
#
loop_
_entity_poly.entity_id
_entity_poly.type
_entity_poly.pdbx_seq_one_letter_code
_entity_poly.pdbx_strand_id
1 'polypeptide(L)'
;MKKLITYLTVIVIFSTVFSCEDYLEIVPDERPTEEDAFRNPNAALGYLYSCYSYIPKQRSGTSSIDLMTADEIVTAFEHETFAKFPRGEYTASSPVISYWDDLYKGIRQCYIFINNVDAVADLDNSTKTLYKAEANFLIGYYHFLLLRMYGPVVIADQQFDINMSVADYPLRSTYDASIDFIVEKLDEASQDLPLQPVSQSDYGRATSVIAKSVKARMLLYAASPLFNGGGQDMASLYGNFLDDEGNQLISTTYNKEKWKRAADACKEAIDIAGAAGIELYENSTYNSDLPSDPIEKDLRYVFVDKNSSEIIWGETRKETIYDFQFKSTPTVSGFAWNGVGPTLTILESFYTKNGLPISKDPEYNYGNRYNIVDTDLGATMGLNLEREPRFNAWISYHNSYYEVIRGAEKQVLTQYRRNDNYGIQGRSNNYTPTGYLNKKGVAPELVQNQYSVSVNYPWPVIRLGELYLNYAEALIEYGQDFSTAKDYIDKVRTRAGIPTIDEAWNPIGGANDQSTLRDIVRQERTIELYLENHRFWDLRRWQIADQYLNDNLQGMNIQGETDEEFFRVTEVQFPRSFSQRNFLMPIPQSEINKNELLIQNPGY
;
A
#
# COMPACT_ATOMS: atom_id res chain seq x y z
N MET A 1 -15.95 62.37 -58.51
CA MET A 1 -15.35 61.10 -58.05
C MET A 1 -14.57 61.20 -56.69
N LYS A 2 -13.65 62.13 -56.47
CA LYS A 2 -12.92 62.22 -55.22
C LYS A 2 -13.80 62.41 -53.97
N LYS A 3 -14.84 63.25 -54.00
CA LYS A 3 -15.75 63.46 -52.86
C LYS A 3 -16.61 62.22 -52.51
N LEU A 4 -16.98 61.42 -53.54
CA LEU A 4 -17.77 60.21 -53.35
C LEU A 4 -16.94 59.09 -52.67
N ILE A 5 -15.67 58.99 -53.01
CA ILE A 5 -14.72 58.06 -52.44
C ILE A 5 -14.46 58.40 -50.95
N THR A 6 -14.33 59.70 -50.63
CA THR A 6 -14.13 60.19 -49.26
C THR A 6 -15.36 59.89 -48.40
N TYR A 7 -16.59 60.03 -48.89
CA TYR A 7 -17.79 59.67 -48.13
C TYR A 7 -17.92 58.12 -47.93
N LEU A 8 -17.57 57.33 -48.94
CA LEU A 8 -17.59 55.90 -48.87
C LEU A 8 -16.53 55.39 -47.84
N THR A 9 -15.35 56.01 -47.85
CA THR A 9 -14.27 55.66 -46.84
C THR A 9 -14.67 56.01 -45.43
N VAL A 10 -15.34 57.15 -45.23
CA VAL A 10 -15.85 57.57 -43.90
C VAL A 10 -16.97 56.65 -43.41
N ILE A 11 -17.86 56.20 -44.27
CA ILE A 11 -18.94 55.25 -43.95
C ILE A 11 -18.37 53.85 -43.60
N VAL A 12 -17.35 53.38 -44.31
CA VAL A 12 -16.68 52.10 -43.99
C VAL A 12 -15.90 52.17 -42.66
N ILE A 13 -15.28 53.31 -42.34
CA ILE A 13 -14.59 53.49 -41.08
C ILE A 13 -15.59 53.60 -39.89
N PHE A 14 -16.78 54.17 -40.10
CA PHE A 14 -17.82 54.29 -39.08
C PHE A 14 -18.55 52.95 -38.82
N SER A 15 -18.62 52.05 -39.80
CA SER A 15 -19.21 50.73 -39.64
C SER A 15 -18.28 49.70 -38.95
N THR A 16 -17.00 50.00 -38.80
CA THR A 16 -16.04 49.10 -38.10
C THR A 16 -15.91 49.39 -36.60
N VAL A 17 -16.60 50.43 -36.08
CA VAL A 17 -16.52 50.78 -34.64
C VAL A 17 -17.68 50.22 -33.81
N PHE A 18 -18.68 49.58 -34.46
CA PHE A 18 -19.67 48.76 -33.75
C PHE A 18 -19.21 47.30 -33.73
N SER A 19 -18.07 47.06 -33.11
CA SER A 19 -17.62 45.71 -32.77
C SER A 19 -18.12 45.38 -31.35
N CYS A 20 -19.00 44.44 -31.29
CA CYS A 20 -19.48 43.66 -30.16
C CYS A 20 -18.74 43.87 -28.83
N GLU A 21 -19.28 44.69 -27.95
CA GLU A 21 -18.92 44.65 -26.53
C GLU A 21 -19.49 43.41 -25.85
N ASP A 22 -20.58 42.84 -26.34
CA ASP A 22 -21.23 41.66 -25.75
C ASP A 22 -20.57 40.31 -26.05
N TYR A 23 -19.55 40.22 -26.92
CA TYR A 23 -18.91 38.94 -27.24
C TYR A 23 -17.81 38.53 -26.26
N LEU A 24 -17.34 39.43 -25.40
CA LEU A 24 -16.31 39.16 -24.41
C LEU A 24 -16.87 38.97 -22.98
N GLU A 25 -18.17 39.13 -22.78
CA GLU A 25 -18.81 38.86 -21.48
C GLU A 25 -19.43 37.44 -21.39
N ILE A 26 -19.38 36.62 -22.43
CA ILE A 26 -19.60 35.19 -22.25
C ILE A 26 -18.30 34.58 -21.77
N VAL A 27 -17.97 34.77 -20.52
CA VAL A 27 -17.14 33.78 -19.78
C VAL A 27 -17.95 32.50 -19.86
N PRO A 28 -17.45 31.43 -20.51
CA PRO A 28 -18.12 30.14 -20.39
C PRO A 28 -18.15 29.80 -18.91
N ASP A 29 -19.30 29.96 -18.29
CA ASP A 29 -19.60 29.53 -16.95
C ASP A 29 -19.80 28.00 -16.99
N GLU A 30 -18.79 27.29 -17.51
CA GLU A 30 -18.76 25.83 -17.67
C GLU A 30 -18.06 25.13 -16.51
N ARG A 31 -17.75 25.85 -15.44
CA ARG A 31 -17.36 25.19 -14.21
C ARG A 31 -18.63 24.83 -13.46
N PRO A 32 -18.93 23.53 -13.28
CA PRO A 32 -20.07 23.11 -12.47
C PRO A 32 -20.06 23.83 -11.12
N THR A 33 -21.13 24.48 -10.77
CA THR A 33 -21.31 25.10 -9.46
C THR A 33 -21.62 24.02 -8.41
N GLU A 34 -21.57 24.37 -7.13
CA GLU A 34 -22.04 23.46 -6.08
C GLU A 34 -23.53 23.09 -6.28
N GLU A 35 -24.37 24.03 -6.78
CA GLU A 35 -25.77 23.75 -7.12
C GLU A 35 -25.91 22.70 -8.24
N ASP A 36 -25.07 22.74 -9.26
CA ASP A 36 -25.05 21.73 -10.33
C ASP A 36 -24.71 20.35 -9.81
N ALA A 37 -23.82 20.26 -8.82
CA ALA A 37 -23.38 19.01 -8.20
C ALA A 37 -24.50 18.32 -7.38
N PHE A 38 -25.49 19.05 -6.89
CA PHE A 38 -26.58 18.52 -6.06
C PHE A 38 -27.98 18.68 -6.70
N ARG A 39 -28.04 19.02 -8.00
CA ARG A 39 -29.32 19.24 -8.70
C ARG A 39 -30.17 17.99 -8.90
N ASN A 40 -29.59 16.79 -8.86
CA ASN A 40 -30.29 15.51 -9.02
C ASN A 40 -29.45 14.35 -8.46
N PRO A 41 -30.05 13.14 -8.27
CA PRO A 41 -29.35 11.97 -7.69
C PRO A 41 -28.07 11.56 -8.43
N ASN A 42 -28.05 11.61 -9.76
CA ASN A 42 -26.86 11.22 -10.53
C ASN A 42 -25.69 12.20 -10.33
N ALA A 43 -25.99 13.51 -10.25
CA ALA A 43 -24.98 14.52 -9.98
C ALA A 43 -24.41 14.35 -8.56
N ALA A 44 -25.28 14.12 -7.56
CA ALA A 44 -24.87 13.85 -6.19
C ALA A 44 -23.98 12.58 -6.09
N LEU A 45 -24.35 11.49 -6.76
CA LEU A 45 -23.53 10.29 -6.83
C LEU A 45 -22.17 10.56 -7.49
N GLY A 46 -22.16 11.33 -8.59
CA GLY A 46 -20.93 11.75 -9.26
C GLY A 46 -20.01 12.55 -8.32
N TYR A 47 -20.60 13.42 -7.49
CA TYR A 47 -19.83 14.15 -6.47
C TYR A 47 -19.28 13.22 -5.39
N LEU A 48 -20.05 12.25 -4.90
CA LEU A 48 -19.54 11.25 -3.97
C LEU A 48 -18.36 10.47 -4.55
N TYR A 49 -18.42 10.10 -5.84
CA TYR A 49 -17.27 9.49 -6.51
C TYR A 49 -16.05 10.42 -6.58
N SER A 50 -16.25 11.73 -6.68
CA SER A 50 -15.14 12.68 -6.58
C SER A 50 -14.48 12.66 -5.20
N CYS A 51 -15.27 12.44 -4.13
CA CYS A 51 -14.71 12.24 -2.79
C CYS A 51 -13.81 11.00 -2.74
N TYR A 52 -14.18 9.89 -3.38
CA TYR A 52 -13.33 8.68 -3.47
C TYR A 52 -12.05 8.89 -4.30
N SER A 53 -12.02 9.85 -5.22
CA SER A 53 -10.89 10.05 -6.13
C SER A 53 -9.58 10.45 -5.43
N TYR A 54 -9.66 10.94 -4.20
CA TYR A 54 -8.50 11.31 -3.38
C TYR A 54 -7.82 10.12 -2.69
N ILE A 55 -8.39 8.91 -2.75
CA ILE A 55 -7.70 7.70 -2.28
C ILE A 55 -6.40 7.51 -3.10
N PRO A 56 -5.21 7.44 -2.46
CA PRO A 56 -3.97 7.20 -3.18
C PRO A 56 -4.00 5.87 -3.95
N LYS A 57 -3.42 5.84 -5.16
CA LYS A 57 -3.36 4.61 -5.96
C LYS A 57 -2.39 3.62 -5.33
N GLN A 58 -2.89 2.45 -4.93
CA GLN A 58 -2.12 1.46 -4.14
C GLN A 58 -1.01 0.79 -4.95
N ARG A 59 -1.21 0.55 -6.23
CA ARG A 59 -0.28 -0.18 -7.12
C ARG A 59 0.45 0.70 -8.14
N SER A 60 0.57 2.00 -7.87
CA SER A 60 1.33 2.89 -8.75
C SER A 60 2.79 2.48 -8.77
N GLY A 61 3.28 2.06 -9.93
CA GLY A 61 4.69 1.73 -10.12
C GLY A 61 5.60 2.95 -10.24
N THR A 62 5.07 4.17 -10.16
CA THR A 62 5.83 5.43 -10.33
C THR A 62 5.90 6.25 -9.06
N SER A 63 4.88 6.18 -8.20
CA SER A 63 4.73 7.05 -7.04
C SER A 63 4.32 6.35 -5.73
N SER A 64 4.09 5.03 -5.73
CA SER A 64 3.78 4.29 -4.50
C SER A 64 5.05 4.07 -3.68
N ILE A 65 5.16 4.79 -2.56
CA ILE A 65 6.32 4.65 -1.67
C ILE A 65 6.28 3.35 -0.89
N ASP A 66 5.13 2.96 -0.42
CA ASP A 66 4.94 1.80 0.45
C ASP A 66 5.03 0.46 -0.30
N LEU A 67 4.77 0.44 -1.61
CA LEU A 67 4.95 -0.74 -2.45
C LEU A 67 6.39 -0.92 -2.94
N MET A 68 7.13 0.18 -3.20
CA MET A 68 8.37 0.14 -3.99
C MET A 68 9.64 0.49 -3.20
N THR A 69 9.55 0.88 -1.92
CA THR A 69 10.71 1.49 -1.23
C THR A 69 11.16 0.80 0.05
N ALA A 70 10.49 -0.29 0.46
CA ALA A 70 10.93 -1.10 1.60
C ALA A 70 12.17 -1.95 1.27
N ASP A 71 12.63 -2.76 2.21
CA ASP A 71 13.75 -3.68 2.06
C ASP A 71 13.42 -4.94 1.26
N GLU A 72 12.15 -5.15 0.94
CA GLU A 72 11.67 -6.34 0.21
C GLU A 72 12.20 -6.42 -1.21
N ILE A 73 12.32 -5.28 -1.87
CA ILE A 73 12.69 -5.20 -3.28
C ILE A 73 13.66 -4.07 -3.56
N VAL A 74 14.29 -4.18 -4.72
CA VAL A 74 14.98 -3.06 -5.37
C VAL A 74 14.61 -3.06 -6.85
N THR A 75 14.60 -1.87 -7.46
CA THR A 75 14.27 -1.70 -8.87
C THR A 75 15.36 -0.93 -9.60
N ALA A 76 15.51 -1.17 -10.90
CA ALA A 76 16.38 -0.40 -11.77
C ALA A 76 15.76 0.94 -12.26
N PHE A 77 14.58 1.30 -11.74
CA PHE A 77 13.81 2.48 -12.20
C PHE A 77 14.19 3.76 -11.43
N GLU A 78 15.47 4.14 -11.47
CA GLU A 78 15.99 5.30 -10.73
C GLU A 78 15.36 6.64 -11.14
N HIS A 79 14.77 6.71 -12.34
CA HIS A 79 14.08 7.88 -12.86
C HIS A 79 12.68 8.09 -12.26
N GLU A 80 12.13 7.08 -11.60
CA GLU A 80 10.80 7.15 -11.00
C GLU A 80 10.81 7.96 -9.68
N THR A 81 9.68 8.60 -9.38
CA THR A 81 9.58 9.50 -8.22
C THR A 81 9.83 8.78 -6.90
N PHE A 82 9.35 7.54 -6.74
CA PHE A 82 9.55 6.76 -5.52
C PHE A 82 11.03 6.49 -5.21
N ALA A 83 11.90 6.40 -6.24
CA ALA A 83 13.30 6.02 -6.06
C ALA A 83 14.11 6.99 -5.17
N LYS A 84 13.62 8.19 -4.96
CA LYS A 84 14.21 9.18 -4.05
C LYS A 84 14.02 8.85 -2.57
N PHE A 85 12.97 8.09 -2.21
CA PHE A 85 12.67 7.76 -0.80
C PHE A 85 13.72 6.88 -0.13
N PRO A 86 14.16 5.75 -0.72
CA PRO A 86 15.22 4.94 -0.12
C PRO A 86 16.53 5.70 0.11
N ARG A 87 16.80 6.74 -0.70
CA ARG A 87 17.99 7.59 -0.58
C ARG A 87 17.86 8.68 0.48
N GLY A 88 16.69 8.86 1.09
CA GLY A 88 16.43 9.95 2.03
C GLY A 88 16.41 11.34 1.40
N GLU A 89 16.19 11.43 0.07
CA GLU A 89 16.26 12.67 -0.72
C GLU A 89 14.94 13.50 -0.63
N TYR A 90 14.25 13.46 0.49
CA TYR A 90 13.04 14.26 0.70
C TYR A 90 13.19 15.18 1.92
N THR A 91 12.63 16.38 1.81
CA THR A 91 12.68 17.45 2.83
C THR A 91 11.33 18.15 2.91
N ALA A 92 11.14 19.03 3.88
CA ALA A 92 9.93 19.85 3.98
C ALA A 92 9.72 20.74 2.73
N SER A 93 10.79 21.32 2.17
CA SER A 93 10.73 22.15 0.95
C SER A 93 10.64 21.34 -0.35
N SER A 94 11.01 20.06 -0.32
CA SER A 94 10.92 19.13 -1.45
C SER A 94 10.46 17.75 -0.95
N PRO A 95 9.17 17.58 -0.64
CA PRO A 95 8.68 16.33 -0.04
C PRO A 95 8.66 15.16 -1.03
N VAL A 96 8.88 15.40 -2.31
CA VAL A 96 8.92 14.42 -3.42
C VAL A 96 7.53 13.81 -3.69
N ILE A 97 6.94 13.15 -2.70
CA ILE A 97 5.54 12.70 -2.67
C ILE A 97 4.91 13.23 -1.39
N SER A 98 3.79 13.92 -1.53
CA SER A 98 3.02 14.45 -0.42
C SER A 98 1.55 14.12 -0.62
N TYR A 99 0.93 13.59 0.42
CA TYR A 99 -0.51 13.37 0.46
C TYR A 99 -1.24 14.43 1.29
N TRP A 100 -0.53 15.35 1.93
CA TRP A 100 -1.11 16.34 2.84
C TRP A 100 -2.24 17.13 2.20
N ASP A 101 -1.93 17.82 1.12
CA ASP A 101 -2.86 18.70 0.43
C ASP A 101 -4.05 17.93 -0.18
N ASP A 102 -3.78 16.83 -0.87
CA ASP A 102 -4.81 16.04 -1.53
C ASP A 102 -5.78 15.38 -0.54
N LEU A 103 -5.27 14.85 0.58
CA LEU A 103 -6.13 14.22 1.58
C LEU A 103 -7.00 15.24 2.31
N TYR A 104 -6.48 16.43 2.65
CA TYR A 104 -7.31 17.51 3.23
C TYR A 104 -8.33 18.06 2.22
N LYS A 105 -8.00 18.14 0.94
CA LYS A 105 -9.00 18.43 -0.11
C LYS A 105 -10.09 17.36 -0.14
N GLY A 106 -9.72 16.08 -0.06
CA GLY A 106 -10.68 14.98 0.00
C GLY A 106 -11.60 15.09 1.21
N ILE A 107 -11.07 15.39 2.39
CA ILE A 107 -11.86 15.63 3.61
C ILE A 107 -12.84 16.79 3.40
N ARG A 108 -12.36 17.92 2.87
CA ARG A 108 -13.22 19.06 2.56
C ARG A 108 -14.35 18.70 1.58
N GLN A 109 -14.07 17.94 0.53
CA GLN A 109 -15.08 17.51 -0.43
C GLN A 109 -16.14 16.62 0.26
N CYS A 110 -15.76 15.76 1.18
CA CYS A 110 -16.69 14.95 1.94
C CYS A 110 -17.62 15.80 2.82
N TYR A 111 -17.10 16.85 3.47
CA TYR A 111 -17.96 17.77 4.25
C TYR A 111 -18.88 18.61 3.37
N ILE A 112 -18.42 19.10 2.23
CA ILE A 112 -19.30 19.77 1.24
C ILE A 112 -20.41 18.82 0.82
N PHE A 113 -20.09 17.55 0.56
CA PHE A 113 -21.10 16.55 0.22
C PHE A 113 -22.14 16.36 1.34
N ILE A 114 -21.70 16.13 2.57
CA ILE A 114 -22.58 15.94 3.74
C ILE A 114 -23.51 17.13 3.94
N ASN A 115 -22.98 18.35 3.79
CA ASN A 115 -23.76 19.58 4.02
C ASN A 115 -24.83 19.84 2.94
N ASN A 116 -24.67 19.29 1.73
CA ASN A 116 -25.54 19.62 0.59
C ASN A 116 -26.45 18.46 0.14
N VAL A 117 -26.12 17.21 0.45
CA VAL A 117 -26.86 16.04 -0.09
C VAL A 117 -28.33 16.01 0.34
N ASP A 118 -28.68 16.60 1.48
CA ASP A 118 -30.08 16.66 1.95
C ASP A 118 -30.97 17.51 1.04
N ALA A 119 -30.41 18.47 0.33
CA ALA A 119 -31.16 19.35 -0.59
C ALA A 119 -31.54 18.64 -1.90
N VAL A 120 -31.00 17.45 -2.23
CA VAL A 120 -31.34 16.70 -3.44
C VAL A 120 -32.76 16.15 -3.35
N ALA A 121 -33.69 16.75 -4.08
CA ALA A 121 -35.12 16.53 -3.94
C ALA A 121 -35.56 15.08 -4.27
N ASP A 122 -35.02 14.51 -5.34
CA ASP A 122 -35.41 13.19 -5.87
C ASP A 122 -34.56 12.03 -5.31
N LEU A 123 -33.74 12.28 -4.29
CA LEU A 123 -32.97 11.25 -3.61
C LEU A 123 -33.70 10.82 -2.33
N ASP A 124 -33.94 9.54 -2.17
CA ASP A 124 -34.62 9.03 -0.97
C ASP A 124 -33.72 9.12 0.29
N ASN A 125 -34.36 9.15 1.47
CA ASN A 125 -33.64 9.36 2.72
C ASN A 125 -32.67 8.22 3.06
N SER A 126 -32.99 6.98 2.71
CA SER A 126 -32.11 5.84 2.97
C SER A 126 -30.83 5.94 2.15
N THR A 127 -30.94 6.35 0.90
CA THR A 127 -29.76 6.60 0.04
C THR A 127 -28.96 7.80 0.53
N LYS A 128 -29.60 8.89 1.00
CA LYS A 128 -28.89 10.02 1.62
C LYS A 128 -28.09 9.59 2.84
N THR A 129 -28.70 8.79 3.72
CA THR A 129 -28.02 8.24 4.90
C THR A 129 -26.81 7.38 4.51
N LEU A 130 -27.00 6.46 3.56
CA LEU A 130 -25.91 5.63 3.03
C LEU A 130 -24.74 6.49 2.48
N TYR A 131 -25.05 7.48 1.65
CA TYR A 131 -24.00 8.32 1.03
C TYR A 131 -23.26 9.20 2.05
N LYS A 132 -23.97 9.67 3.10
CA LYS A 132 -23.32 10.36 4.23
C LYS A 132 -22.40 9.43 5.01
N ALA A 133 -22.82 8.17 5.23
CA ALA A 133 -21.99 7.17 5.88
C ALA A 133 -20.71 6.88 5.08
N GLU A 134 -20.80 6.80 3.76
CA GLU A 134 -19.60 6.67 2.90
C GLU A 134 -18.69 7.89 3.01
N ALA A 135 -19.23 9.11 3.02
CA ALA A 135 -18.45 10.32 3.20
C ALA A 135 -17.77 10.37 4.59
N ASN A 136 -18.47 9.96 5.66
CA ASN A 136 -17.88 9.82 7.00
C ASN A 136 -16.76 8.77 7.05
N PHE A 137 -16.94 7.63 6.39
CA PHE A 137 -15.88 6.64 6.22
C PHE A 137 -14.63 7.26 5.57
N LEU A 138 -14.80 7.99 4.46
CA LEU A 138 -13.70 8.64 3.76
C LEU A 138 -13.00 9.68 4.63
N ILE A 139 -13.73 10.48 5.41
CA ILE A 139 -13.16 11.43 6.37
C ILE A 139 -12.26 10.69 7.37
N GLY A 140 -12.76 9.61 7.98
CA GLY A 140 -11.96 8.78 8.88
C GLY A 140 -10.74 8.16 8.21
N TYR A 141 -10.92 7.61 7.02
CA TYR A 141 -9.83 6.97 6.27
C TYR A 141 -8.74 7.96 5.84
N TYR A 142 -9.10 9.16 5.37
CA TYR A 142 -8.14 10.19 4.99
C TYR A 142 -7.35 10.72 6.19
N HIS A 143 -7.99 10.92 7.33
CA HIS A 143 -7.29 11.25 8.56
C HIS A 143 -6.33 10.13 8.99
N PHE A 144 -6.72 8.85 8.85
CA PHE A 144 -5.80 7.74 9.11
C PHE A 144 -4.58 7.76 8.19
N LEU A 145 -4.75 8.00 6.88
CA LEU A 145 -3.63 8.09 5.95
C LEU A 145 -2.68 9.26 6.29
N LEU A 146 -3.25 10.42 6.66
CA LEU A 146 -2.47 11.56 7.15
C LEU A 146 -1.72 11.20 8.44
N LEU A 147 -2.41 10.63 9.42
CA LEU A 147 -1.85 10.23 10.71
C LEU A 147 -0.72 9.21 10.56
N ARG A 148 -0.90 8.21 9.67
CA ARG A 148 0.10 7.20 9.37
C ARG A 148 1.38 7.80 8.79
N MET A 149 1.24 8.82 7.94
CA MET A 149 2.36 9.42 7.21
C MET A 149 3.07 10.52 8.01
N TYR A 150 2.29 11.39 8.67
CA TYR A 150 2.80 12.63 9.29
C TYR A 150 2.75 12.60 10.82
N GLY A 151 2.25 11.53 11.45
CA GLY A 151 2.00 11.53 12.90
C GLY A 151 0.81 12.42 13.27
N PRO A 152 0.88 13.20 14.36
CA PRO A 152 -0.17 14.14 14.76
C PRO A 152 -0.61 15.02 13.60
N VAL A 153 -1.91 15.25 13.45
CA VAL A 153 -2.49 16.01 12.32
C VAL A 153 -3.51 17.05 12.81
N VAL A 154 -3.90 17.95 11.94
CA VAL A 154 -5.05 18.80 12.16
C VAL A 154 -6.32 17.94 12.03
N ILE A 155 -7.15 17.91 13.05
CA ILE A 155 -8.48 17.30 12.97
C ILE A 155 -9.39 18.28 12.23
N ALA A 156 -9.79 17.91 11.01
CA ALA A 156 -10.82 18.63 10.27
C ALA A 156 -12.16 17.95 10.57
N ASP A 157 -12.89 18.50 11.54
CA ASP A 157 -14.18 17.98 12.01
C ASP A 157 -15.39 18.62 11.31
N GLN A 158 -15.13 19.62 10.46
CA GLN A 158 -16.13 20.36 9.68
C GLN A 158 -15.54 20.96 8.40
N GLN A 159 -16.38 21.53 7.58
CA GLN A 159 -15.96 22.37 6.47
C GLN A 159 -15.49 23.73 6.99
N PHE A 160 -14.19 23.95 7.04
CA PHE A 160 -13.64 25.25 7.43
C PHE A 160 -13.93 26.35 6.39
N ASP A 161 -14.18 27.57 6.88
CA ASP A 161 -14.35 28.77 6.03
C ASP A 161 -13.02 29.12 5.35
N ILE A 162 -13.05 29.29 4.03
CA ILE A 162 -11.87 29.70 3.24
C ILE A 162 -11.38 31.11 3.60
N ASN A 163 -12.24 31.93 4.21
CA ASN A 163 -11.93 33.28 4.65
C ASN A 163 -11.59 33.38 6.15
N MET A 164 -11.36 32.23 6.80
CA MET A 164 -10.97 32.16 8.20
C MET A 164 -9.72 33.02 8.46
N SER A 165 -9.70 33.74 9.57
CA SER A 165 -8.51 34.49 10.01
C SER A 165 -7.36 33.50 10.28
N VAL A 166 -6.12 33.89 9.93
CA VAL A 166 -4.92 33.08 10.22
C VAL A 166 -4.79 32.77 11.72
N ALA A 167 -5.24 33.68 12.60
CA ALA A 167 -5.23 33.46 14.05
C ALA A 167 -6.18 32.33 14.51
N ASP A 168 -7.16 31.98 13.69
CA ASP A 168 -8.17 30.95 13.98
C ASP A 168 -7.86 29.65 13.27
N TYR A 169 -6.72 29.53 12.56
CA TYR A 169 -6.35 28.31 11.86
C TYR A 169 -6.18 27.15 12.86
N PRO A 170 -6.70 25.96 12.52
CA PRO A 170 -6.62 24.82 13.42
C PRO A 170 -5.19 24.34 13.58
N LEU A 171 -4.88 23.90 14.79
CA LEU A 171 -3.60 23.36 15.19
C LEU A 171 -3.56 21.83 15.02
N ARG A 172 -2.38 21.25 15.07
CA ARG A 172 -2.21 19.80 15.17
C ARG A 172 -2.76 19.32 16.52
N SER A 173 -3.59 18.30 16.48
CA SER A 173 -4.07 17.60 17.66
C SER A 173 -3.07 16.52 18.09
N THR A 174 -3.13 16.08 19.35
CA THR A 174 -2.31 14.94 19.77
C THR A 174 -2.63 13.70 18.93
N TYR A 175 -1.66 12.79 18.83
CA TYR A 175 -1.84 11.53 18.11
C TYR A 175 -3.05 10.75 18.65
N ASP A 176 -3.19 10.67 19.96
CA ASP A 176 -4.29 9.92 20.60
C ASP A 176 -5.66 10.58 20.38
N ALA A 177 -5.76 11.91 20.42
CA ALA A 177 -6.99 12.62 20.06
C ALA A 177 -7.37 12.41 18.60
N SER A 178 -6.38 12.37 17.69
CA SER A 178 -6.63 12.04 16.28
C SER A 178 -7.14 10.61 16.10
N ILE A 179 -6.61 9.63 16.85
CA ILE A 179 -7.09 8.26 16.87
C ILE A 179 -8.55 8.19 17.32
N ASP A 180 -8.91 8.88 18.41
CA ASP A 180 -10.28 8.84 18.95
C ASP A 180 -11.28 9.46 17.96
N PHE A 181 -10.94 10.56 17.31
CA PHE A 181 -11.75 11.15 16.24
C PHE A 181 -11.95 10.20 15.06
N ILE A 182 -10.90 9.52 14.60
CA ILE A 182 -11.01 8.57 13.49
C ILE A 182 -11.88 7.37 13.87
N VAL A 183 -11.73 6.86 15.11
CA VAL A 183 -12.58 5.76 15.62
C VAL A 183 -14.04 6.18 15.61
N GLU A 184 -14.37 7.39 16.09
CA GLU A 184 -15.73 7.92 16.08
C GLU A 184 -16.30 7.96 14.65
N LYS A 185 -15.55 8.52 13.68
CA LYS A 185 -15.99 8.60 12.28
C LYS A 185 -16.19 7.23 11.62
N LEU A 186 -15.33 6.26 11.88
CA LEU A 186 -15.44 4.91 11.33
C LEU A 186 -16.59 4.12 12.01
N ASP A 187 -16.81 4.31 13.31
CA ASP A 187 -17.90 3.67 14.04
C ASP A 187 -19.26 4.26 13.65
N GLU A 188 -19.39 5.59 13.53
CA GLU A 188 -20.57 6.25 12.96
C GLU A 188 -20.88 5.72 11.55
N ALA A 189 -19.90 5.73 10.67
CA ALA A 189 -20.07 5.25 9.29
C ALA A 189 -20.55 3.79 9.26
N SER A 190 -19.96 2.92 10.09
CA SER A 190 -20.26 1.48 10.07
C SER A 190 -21.70 1.13 10.46
N GLN A 191 -22.44 2.05 11.10
CA GLN A 191 -23.84 1.82 11.49
C GLN A 191 -24.80 1.86 10.30
N ASP A 192 -24.52 2.74 9.34
CA ASP A 192 -25.40 2.98 8.18
C ASP A 192 -24.84 2.40 6.87
N LEU A 193 -23.60 1.88 6.89
CA LEU A 193 -23.01 1.19 5.75
C LEU A 193 -23.52 -0.24 5.62
N PRO A 194 -23.76 -0.75 4.40
CA PRO A 194 -24.13 -2.13 4.19
C PRO A 194 -23.02 -3.10 4.57
N LEU A 195 -23.39 -4.33 4.92
CA LEU A 195 -22.42 -5.39 5.25
C LEU A 195 -21.56 -5.76 4.04
N GLN A 196 -22.15 -5.80 2.85
CA GLN A 196 -21.53 -6.09 1.56
C GLN A 196 -21.94 -5.04 0.52
N PRO A 197 -21.23 -4.88 -0.61
CA PRO A 197 -21.68 -4.03 -1.69
C PRO A 197 -23.11 -4.37 -2.12
N VAL A 198 -23.94 -3.34 -2.28
CA VAL A 198 -25.37 -3.52 -2.64
C VAL A 198 -25.51 -4.13 -4.04
N SER A 199 -24.58 -3.82 -4.93
CA SER A 199 -24.52 -4.37 -6.28
C SER A 199 -23.07 -4.56 -6.73
N GLN A 200 -22.86 -5.31 -7.82
CA GLN A 200 -21.52 -5.50 -8.41
C GLN A 200 -20.89 -4.17 -8.86
N SER A 201 -21.69 -3.18 -9.24
CA SER A 201 -21.21 -1.84 -9.60
C SER A 201 -20.71 -1.02 -8.41
N ASP A 202 -21.10 -1.40 -7.20
CA ASP A 202 -20.67 -0.74 -5.95
C ASP A 202 -19.41 -1.37 -5.35
N TYR A 203 -18.85 -2.40 -5.99
CA TYR A 203 -17.61 -3.03 -5.53
C TYR A 203 -16.48 -2.01 -5.42
N GLY A 204 -15.83 -1.97 -4.27
CA GLY A 204 -14.79 -0.99 -3.92
C GLY A 204 -15.30 0.23 -3.14
N ARG A 205 -16.62 0.44 -3.04
CA ARG A 205 -17.23 1.44 -2.14
C ARG A 205 -17.21 0.94 -0.69
N ALA A 206 -17.34 1.86 0.24
CA ALA A 206 -17.31 1.56 1.67
C ALA A 206 -18.44 0.61 2.11
N THR A 207 -18.07 -0.34 2.97
CA THR A 207 -18.99 -1.23 3.68
C THR A 207 -18.67 -1.22 5.17
N SER A 208 -19.56 -1.72 6.00
CA SER A 208 -19.31 -1.83 7.44
C SER A 208 -18.11 -2.73 7.75
N VAL A 209 -17.88 -3.79 6.96
CA VAL A 209 -16.69 -4.66 7.08
C VAL A 209 -15.42 -3.86 6.77
N ILE A 210 -15.43 -3.05 5.72
CA ILE A 210 -14.27 -2.20 5.36
C ILE A 210 -13.98 -1.19 6.48
N ALA A 211 -15.02 -0.50 7.01
CA ALA A 211 -14.85 0.49 8.06
C ALA A 211 -14.25 -0.12 9.35
N LYS A 212 -14.75 -1.28 9.79
CA LYS A 212 -14.22 -2.00 10.95
C LYS A 212 -12.80 -2.52 10.72
N SER A 213 -12.48 -2.97 9.51
CA SER A 213 -11.13 -3.44 9.14
C SER A 213 -10.11 -2.29 9.11
N VAL A 214 -10.49 -1.12 8.59
CA VAL A 214 -9.65 0.08 8.66
C VAL A 214 -9.42 0.52 10.10
N LYS A 215 -10.46 0.51 10.95
CA LYS A 215 -10.34 0.79 12.39
C LYS A 215 -9.36 -0.15 13.07
N ALA A 216 -9.46 -1.45 12.81
CA ALA A 216 -8.56 -2.47 13.38
C ALA A 216 -7.09 -2.22 12.97
N ARG A 217 -6.83 -1.99 11.67
CA ARG A 217 -5.48 -1.66 11.17
C ARG A 217 -4.93 -0.40 11.84
N MET A 218 -5.72 0.66 11.92
CA MET A 218 -5.31 1.92 12.54
C MET A 218 -4.96 1.76 14.03
N LEU A 219 -5.79 1.03 14.79
CA LEU A 219 -5.55 0.81 16.21
C LEU A 219 -4.31 -0.05 16.47
N LEU A 220 -3.99 -1.01 15.57
CA LEU A 220 -2.72 -1.73 15.62
C LEU A 220 -1.53 -0.77 15.47
N TYR A 221 -1.61 0.20 14.54
CA TYR A 221 -0.58 1.22 14.38
C TYR A 221 -0.45 2.07 15.65
N ALA A 222 -1.57 2.50 16.22
CA ALA A 222 -1.59 3.32 17.44
C ALA A 222 -1.02 2.61 18.68
N ALA A 223 -1.14 1.29 18.72
CA ALA A 223 -0.56 0.46 19.80
C ALA A 223 0.92 0.17 19.60
N SER A 224 1.45 0.34 18.38
CA SER A 224 2.82 -0.04 18.02
C SER A 224 3.88 0.88 18.64
N PRO A 225 5.14 0.39 18.80
CA PRO A 225 6.21 1.10 19.52
C PRO A 225 6.41 2.56 19.13
N LEU A 226 6.33 2.92 17.84
CA LEU A 226 6.54 4.28 17.38
C LEU A 226 5.53 5.29 17.96
N PHE A 227 4.30 4.85 18.29
CA PHE A 227 3.20 5.73 18.72
C PHE A 227 2.70 5.43 20.14
N ASN A 228 3.36 4.48 20.84
CA ASN A 228 2.94 4.04 22.16
C ASN A 228 4.07 4.06 23.21
N GLY A 229 5.07 4.89 23.03
CA GLY A 229 6.12 5.06 24.03
C GLY A 229 6.97 3.80 24.35
N GLY A 230 6.72 2.68 23.68
CA GLY A 230 7.42 1.40 23.90
C GLY A 230 8.68 1.21 23.08
N GLY A 231 8.99 2.16 22.18
CA GLY A 231 10.17 2.11 21.34
C GLY A 231 11.43 2.63 22.03
N GLN A 232 12.58 2.35 21.41
CA GLN A 232 13.86 2.90 21.85
C GLN A 232 13.93 4.40 21.53
N ASP A 233 14.59 5.15 22.39
CA ASP A 233 14.86 6.58 22.20
C ASP A 233 13.64 7.50 21.99
N MET A 234 12.43 7.07 22.38
CA MET A 234 11.19 7.86 22.23
C MET A 234 11.28 9.21 22.92
N ALA A 235 11.91 9.29 24.10
CA ALA A 235 12.14 10.54 24.80
C ALA A 235 13.09 11.48 24.03
N SER A 236 14.10 10.92 23.36
CA SER A 236 15.01 11.70 22.50
C SER A 236 14.30 12.15 21.21
N LEU A 237 13.48 11.30 20.63
CA LEU A 237 12.81 11.56 19.36
C LEU A 237 11.65 12.54 19.50
N TYR A 238 10.82 12.34 20.52
CA TYR A 238 9.56 13.08 20.68
C TYR A 238 9.41 13.82 22.00
N GLY A 239 10.39 13.75 22.93
CA GLY A 239 10.27 14.38 24.26
C GLY A 239 9.98 15.87 24.25
N ASN A 240 10.45 16.60 23.23
CA ASN A 240 10.20 18.03 23.02
C ASN A 240 9.17 18.28 21.89
N PHE A 241 8.45 17.27 21.44
CA PHE A 241 7.44 17.43 20.41
C PHE A 241 6.09 17.75 21.07
N LEU A 242 5.94 19.03 21.44
CA LEU A 242 4.82 19.57 22.19
C LEU A 242 4.02 20.54 21.32
N ASP A 243 2.72 20.68 21.61
CA ASP A 243 1.92 21.80 21.09
C ASP A 243 2.20 23.10 21.86
N ASP A 244 1.54 24.20 21.47
CA ASP A 244 1.72 25.52 22.11
C ASP A 244 1.19 25.54 23.54
N GLU A 245 0.34 24.59 23.93
CA GLU A 245 -0.18 24.45 25.30
C GLU A 245 0.71 23.55 26.17
N GLY A 246 1.75 22.95 25.57
CA GLY A 246 2.68 22.04 26.24
C GLY A 246 2.21 20.59 26.29
N ASN A 247 1.19 20.22 25.53
CA ASN A 247 0.74 18.84 25.43
C ASN A 247 1.68 18.03 24.52
N GLN A 248 1.99 16.80 24.95
CA GLN A 248 2.83 15.88 24.18
C GLN A 248 2.08 15.41 22.92
N LEU A 249 2.56 15.79 21.75
CA LEU A 249 1.92 15.43 20.46
C LEU A 249 1.96 13.92 20.16
N ILE A 250 3.05 13.21 20.50
CA ILE A 250 3.14 11.74 20.49
C ILE A 250 3.54 11.29 21.88
N SER A 251 2.78 10.36 22.48
CA SER A 251 3.07 9.83 23.80
C SER A 251 4.44 9.14 23.86
N THR A 252 5.26 9.50 24.82
CA THR A 252 6.53 8.84 25.16
C THR A 252 6.36 7.81 26.27
N THR A 253 5.15 7.61 26.78
CA THR A 253 4.81 6.66 27.83
C THR A 253 4.08 5.47 27.26
N TYR A 254 4.58 4.26 27.56
CA TYR A 254 3.96 3.02 27.12
C TYR A 254 2.60 2.79 27.80
N ASN A 255 1.59 2.45 27.00
CA ASN A 255 0.26 2.07 27.45
C ASN A 255 -0.15 0.72 26.85
N LYS A 256 -0.13 -0.31 27.68
CA LYS A 256 -0.48 -1.68 27.30
C LYS A 256 -1.92 -1.81 26.78
N GLU A 257 -2.85 -0.99 27.29
CA GLU A 257 -4.27 -1.07 26.93
C GLU A 257 -4.53 -0.68 25.47
N LYS A 258 -3.63 0.03 24.80
CA LYS A 258 -3.70 0.28 23.36
C LYS A 258 -3.67 -1.04 22.55
N TRP A 259 -2.87 -2.02 23.01
CA TRP A 259 -2.83 -3.35 22.37
C TRP A 259 -4.12 -4.13 22.58
N LYS A 260 -4.73 -4.01 23.78
CA LYS A 260 -6.04 -4.60 24.02
C LYS A 260 -7.10 -3.98 23.10
N ARG A 261 -7.13 -2.65 23.01
CA ARG A 261 -8.05 -1.92 22.09
C ARG A 261 -7.88 -2.37 20.65
N ALA A 262 -6.65 -2.59 20.20
CA ALA A 262 -6.33 -3.12 18.88
C ALA A 262 -6.82 -4.56 18.71
N ALA A 263 -6.59 -5.44 19.69
CA ALA A 263 -7.06 -6.82 19.66
C ALA A 263 -8.60 -6.89 19.59
N ASP A 264 -9.30 -6.13 20.44
CA ASP A 264 -10.75 -6.06 20.44
C ASP A 264 -11.32 -5.62 19.07
N ALA A 265 -10.71 -4.59 18.46
CA ALA A 265 -11.11 -4.11 17.14
C ALA A 265 -10.79 -5.10 16.01
N CYS A 266 -9.66 -5.80 16.08
CA CYS A 266 -9.34 -6.86 15.12
C CYS A 266 -10.34 -8.00 15.21
N LYS A 267 -10.72 -8.42 16.44
CA LYS A 267 -11.72 -9.46 16.64
C LYS A 267 -13.09 -9.05 16.09
N GLU A 268 -13.53 -7.80 16.36
CA GLU A 268 -14.75 -7.25 15.79
C GLU A 268 -14.74 -7.27 14.25
N ALA A 269 -13.62 -6.85 13.63
CA ALA A 269 -13.47 -6.86 12.18
C ALA A 269 -13.49 -8.27 11.58
N ILE A 270 -12.87 -9.24 12.25
CA ILE A 270 -12.89 -10.65 11.84
C ILE A 270 -14.31 -11.22 11.91
N ASP A 271 -15.04 -10.95 12.99
CA ASP A 271 -16.38 -11.47 13.19
C ASP A 271 -17.36 -10.94 12.14
N ILE A 272 -17.32 -9.64 11.87
CA ILE A 272 -18.17 -9.02 10.84
C ILE A 272 -17.77 -9.49 9.43
N ALA A 273 -16.48 -9.71 9.16
CA ALA A 273 -16.01 -10.28 7.90
C ALA A 273 -16.56 -11.71 7.70
N GLY A 274 -16.51 -12.55 8.74
CA GLY A 274 -17.12 -13.89 8.71
C GLY A 274 -18.63 -13.85 8.49
N ALA A 275 -19.35 -12.92 9.15
CA ALA A 275 -20.78 -12.71 8.91
C ALA A 275 -21.09 -12.25 7.48
N ALA A 276 -20.16 -11.59 6.81
CA ALA A 276 -20.23 -11.22 5.40
C ALA A 276 -19.82 -12.36 4.45
N GLY A 277 -19.50 -13.56 4.96
CA GLY A 277 -19.04 -14.69 4.13
C GLY A 277 -17.63 -14.55 3.58
N ILE A 278 -16.81 -13.67 4.16
CA ILE A 278 -15.41 -13.54 3.80
C ILE A 278 -14.61 -14.63 4.51
N GLU A 279 -13.84 -15.39 3.76
CA GLU A 279 -13.06 -16.53 4.24
C GLU A 279 -11.69 -16.57 3.54
N LEU A 280 -10.74 -17.32 4.11
CA LEU A 280 -9.44 -17.52 3.46
C LEU A 280 -9.63 -18.15 2.08
N TYR A 281 -8.82 -17.72 1.13
CA TYR A 281 -8.86 -18.24 -0.23
C TYR A 281 -8.13 -19.58 -0.30
N GLU A 282 -8.91 -20.65 -0.41
CA GLU A 282 -8.44 -22.03 -0.44
C GLU A 282 -9.24 -22.83 -1.47
N ASN A 283 -8.64 -23.90 -1.99
CA ASN A 283 -9.29 -24.82 -2.92
C ASN A 283 -9.92 -24.12 -4.14
N SER A 284 -9.16 -23.21 -4.73
CA SER A 284 -9.61 -22.37 -5.83
C SER A 284 -10.20 -23.19 -6.98
N THR A 285 -11.39 -22.80 -7.40
CA THR A 285 -12.03 -23.29 -8.63
C THR A 285 -11.59 -22.48 -9.86
N TYR A 286 -10.62 -21.60 -9.73
CA TYR A 286 -10.14 -20.80 -10.84
C TYR A 286 -9.64 -21.68 -11.99
N ASN A 287 -10.17 -21.46 -13.19
CA ASN A 287 -9.89 -22.29 -14.35
C ASN A 287 -8.55 -21.94 -14.99
N SER A 288 -7.47 -22.34 -14.35
CA SER A 288 -6.10 -22.23 -14.86
C SER A 288 -5.34 -23.54 -14.64
N ASP A 289 -4.46 -23.86 -15.56
CA ASP A 289 -3.59 -25.04 -15.46
C ASP A 289 -2.31 -24.74 -14.66
N LEU A 290 -2.00 -23.47 -14.38
CA LEU A 290 -0.76 -23.04 -13.76
C LEU A 290 -0.98 -21.97 -12.66
N PRO A 291 -0.20 -22.06 -11.59
CA PRO A 291 0.75 -23.13 -11.22
C PRO A 291 0.05 -24.49 -11.13
N SER A 292 0.78 -25.58 -11.35
CA SER A 292 0.23 -26.95 -11.31
C SER A 292 0.04 -27.47 -9.87
N ASP A 293 0.84 -26.99 -8.93
CA ASP A 293 0.64 -27.26 -7.50
C ASP A 293 -0.60 -26.50 -7.02
N PRO A 294 -1.58 -27.16 -6.39
CA PRO A 294 -2.82 -26.51 -5.97
C PRO A 294 -2.62 -25.43 -4.91
N ILE A 295 -1.67 -25.60 -3.99
CA ILE A 295 -1.38 -24.60 -2.95
C ILE A 295 -0.71 -23.37 -3.58
N GLU A 296 0.30 -23.56 -4.42
CA GLU A 296 0.93 -22.47 -5.16
C GLU A 296 -0.07 -21.73 -6.05
N LYS A 297 -1.03 -22.47 -6.64
CA LYS A 297 -2.13 -21.89 -7.41
C LYS A 297 -3.00 -20.99 -6.54
N ASP A 298 -3.49 -21.46 -5.40
CA ASP A 298 -4.28 -20.65 -4.47
C ASP A 298 -3.51 -19.40 -4.02
N LEU A 299 -2.23 -19.53 -3.70
CA LEU A 299 -1.34 -18.43 -3.32
C LEU A 299 -1.13 -17.38 -4.43
N ARG A 300 -1.17 -17.79 -5.71
CA ARG A 300 -1.12 -16.84 -6.83
C ARG A 300 -2.47 -16.16 -7.05
N TYR A 301 -3.57 -16.92 -6.98
CA TYR A 301 -4.90 -16.44 -7.32
C TYR A 301 -5.61 -15.69 -6.20
N VAL A 302 -5.25 -15.89 -4.93
CA VAL A 302 -5.80 -15.07 -3.83
C VAL A 302 -5.71 -13.57 -4.13
N PHE A 303 -4.67 -13.16 -4.85
CA PHE A 303 -4.37 -11.77 -5.15
C PHE A 303 -4.97 -11.29 -6.47
N VAL A 304 -5.02 -12.12 -7.49
CA VAL A 304 -5.40 -11.73 -8.85
C VAL A 304 -6.79 -12.21 -9.28
N ASP A 305 -7.42 -13.10 -8.52
CA ASP A 305 -8.81 -13.49 -8.77
C ASP A 305 -9.76 -12.37 -8.36
N LYS A 306 -10.48 -11.82 -9.34
CA LYS A 306 -11.49 -10.77 -9.09
C LYS A 306 -12.64 -11.19 -8.18
N ASN A 307 -12.83 -12.51 -7.97
CA ASN A 307 -13.84 -13.09 -7.10
C ASN A 307 -13.21 -13.71 -5.84
N SER A 308 -12.01 -13.32 -5.47
CA SER A 308 -11.35 -13.84 -4.26
C SER A 308 -12.23 -13.67 -3.03
N SER A 309 -12.50 -14.80 -2.33
CA SER A 309 -13.28 -14.83 -1.10
C SER A 309 -12.61 -14.12 0.08
N GLU A 310 -11.32 -13.84 -0.03
CA GLU A 310 -10.51 -13.27 1.05
C GLU A 310 -10.45 -11.73 1.03
N ILE A 311 -10.73 -11.09 -0.13
CA ILE A 311 -10.60 -9.64 -0.27
C ILE A 311 -11.75 -8.94 0.43
N ILE A 312 -11.43 -8.13 1.45
CA ILE A 312 -12.35 -7.27 2.17
C ILE A 312 -12.55 -5.95 1.41
N TRP A 313 -11.45 -5.34 0.96
CA TRP A 313 -11.48 -4.10 0.20
C TRP A 313 -10.52 -4.15 -0.97
N GLY A 314 -11.03 -3.96 -2.18
CA GLY A 314 -10.25 -3.95 -3.41
C GLY A 314 -10.27 -2.59 -4.09
N GLU A 315 -9.10 -2.10 -4.52
CA GLU A 315 -8.99 -0.95 -5.40
C GLU A 315 -9.31 -1.37 -6.84
N THR A 316 -10.28 -0.71 -7.47
CA THR A 316 -10.81 -1.09 -8.80
C THR A 316 -10.21 -0.31 -9.97
N ARG A 317 -9.39 0.71 -9.73
CA ARG A 317 -8.74 1.49 -10.81
C ARG A 317 -7.82 0.60 -11.64
N LYS A 318 -7.86 0.77 -12.95
CA LYS A 318 -7.07 -0.04 -13.88
C LYS A 318 -5.59 0.31 -13.80
N GLU A 319 -4.75 -0.70 -13.96
CA GLU A 319 -3.31 -0.51 -14.18
C GLU A 319 -3.03 0.04 -15.56
N THR A 320 -1.97 0.84 -15.64
CA THR A 320 -1.32 1.25 -16.90
C THR A 320 -0.09 0.39 -17.15
N ILE A 321 0.53 0.54 -18.32
CA ILE A 321 1.78 -0.16 -18.66
C ILE A 321 2.97 0.23 -17.76
N TYR A 322 2.88 1.33 -17.01
CA TYR A 322 3.93 1.79 -16.10
C TYR A 322 3.69 1.35 -14.65
N ASP A 323 2.60 0.64 -14.40
CA ASP A 323 2.27 0.15 -13.08
C ASP A 323 2.92 -1.22 -12.77
N PHE A 324 2.48 -1.87 -11.72
CA PHE A 324 3.17 -2.95 -11.04
C PHE A 324 3.35 -4.23 -11.87
N GLN A 325 2.30 -4.70 -12.60
CA GLN A 325 2.38 -5.99 -13.30
C GLN A 325 3.47 -5.99 -14.37
N PHE A 326 3.54 -4.94 -15.22
CA PHE A 326 4.58 -4.87 -16.25
C PHE A 326 5.98 -4.68 -15.67
N LYS A 327 6.11 -3.97 -14.55
CA LYS A 327 7.40 -3.83 -13.86
C LYS A 327 7.89 -5.16 -13.29
N SER A 328 6.99 -6.04 -12.88
CA SER A 328 7.28 -7.37 -12.33
C SER A 328 7.40 -8.47 -13.38
N THR A 329 6.97 -8.25 -14.63
CA THR A 329 6.94 -9.31 -15.67
C THR A 329 8.27 -9.42 -16.39
N PRO A 330 8.75 -10.66 -16.71
CA PRO A 330 9.95 -10.87 -17.53
C PRO A 330 9.85 -10.13 -18.85
N THR A 331 10.91 -9.49 -19.31
CA THR A 331 10.88 -8.62 -20.49
C THR A 331 10.66 -9.38 -21.79
N VAL A 332 9.86 -8.78 -22.70
CA VAL A 332 9.69 -9.25 -24.09
C VAL A 332 9.57 -8.04 -25.00
N SER A 333 10.45 -7.92 -25.99
CA SER A 333 10.33 -6.94 -27.09
C SER A 333 9.93 -5.51 -26.65
N GLY A 334 10.39 -5.07 -25.47
CA GLY A 334 10.12 -3.73 -24.95
C GLY A 334 8.78 -3.53 -24.22
N PHE A 335 8.04 -4.59 -23.93
CA PHE A 335 6.69 -4.48 -23.33
C PHE A 335 6.58 -4.94 -21.88
N ALA A 336 7.61 -5.45 -21.29
CA ALA A 336 7.67 -5.78 -19.88
C ALA A 336 9.03 -5.33 -19.33
N TRP A 337 9.03 -4.92 -18.06
CA TRP A 337 10.14 -4.13 -17.56
C TRP A 337 11.13 -4.93 -16.71
N ASN A 338 10.81 -6.18 -16.33
CA ASN A 338 11.75 -7.10 -15.67
C ASN A 338 12.50 -6.48 -14.47
N GLY A 339 11.86 -5.56 -13.73
CA GLY A 339 12.61 -4.66 -12.86
C GLY A 339 12.26 -4.68 -11.37
N VAL A 340 11.31 -5.50 -10.91
CA VAL A 340 10.99 -5.65 -9.48
C VAL A 340 11.76 -6.85 -8.92
N GLY A 341 12.95 -6.58 -8.40
CA GLY A 341 13.88 -7.58 -7.90
C GLY A 341 13.75 -7.79 -6.39
N PRO A 342 13.26 -8.97 -5.91
CA PRO A 342 13.34 -9.34 -4.50
C PRO A 342 14.78 -9.35 -4.01
N THR A 343 15.00 -8.84 -2.80
CA THR A 343 16.33 -8.78 -2.17
C THR A 343 16.65 -10.08 -1.43
N LEU A 344 17.93 -10.34 -1.12
CA LEU A 344 18.27 -11.49 -0.26
C LEU A 344 17.62 -11.40 1.12
N THR A 345 17.40 -10.20 1.65
CA THR A 345 16.70 -9.98 2.92
C THR A 345 15.31 -10.62 2.92
N ILE A 346 14.50 -10.36 1.90
CA ILE A 346 13.17 -10.99 1.81
C ILE A 346 13.26 -12.47 1.44
N LEU A 347 14.18 -12.88 0.56
CA LEU A 347 14.32 -14.27 0.18
C LEU A 347 14.70 -15.15 1.36
N GLU A 348 15.57 -14.70 2.26
CA GLU A 348 15.94 -15.41 3.48
C GLU A 348 14.82 -15.39 4.54
N SER A 349 13.88 -14.44 4.46
CA SER A 349 12.74 -14.36 5.38
C SER A 349 11.70 -15.46 5.13
N PHE A 350 11.56 -15.97 3.91
CA PHE A 350 10.65 -17.09 3.65
C PHE A 350 11.08 -18.33 4.43
N TYR A 351 10.13 -19.15 4.85
CA TYR A 351 10.40 -20.37 5.58
C TYR A 351 10.94 -21.50 4.68
N THR A 352 11.46 -22.53 5.32
CA THR A 352 11.65 -23.83 4.69
C THR A 352 10.29 -24.53 4.52
N LYS A 353 10.25 -25.63 3.77
CA LYS A 353 9.07 -26.50 3.67
C LYS A 353 8.56 -27.01 5.03
N ASN A 354 9.43 -27.05 6.05
CA ASN A 354 9.11 -27.45 7.41
C ASN A 354 8.49 -26.31 8.23
N GLY A 355 8.26 -25.14 7.64
CA GLY A 355 7.64 -23.98 8.31
C GLY A 355 8.53 -23.30 9.35
N LEU A 356 9.85 -23.46 9.25
CA LEU A 356 10.84 -22.83 10.13
C LEU A 356 11.67 -21.78 9.38
N PRO A 357 12.18 -20.77 10.08
CA PRO A 357 13.24 -19.92 9.53
C PRO A 357 14.40 -20.76 9.03
N ILE A 358 14.97 -20.41 7.86
CA ILE A 358 16.06 -21.19 7.23
C ILE A 358 17.27 -21.38 8.17
N SER A 359 17.52 -20.47 9.09
CA SER A 359 18.62 -20.54 10.06
C SER A 359 18.31 -21.41 11.28
N LYS A 360 17.04 -21.78 11.49
CA LYS A 360 16.59 -22.56 12.66
C LYS A 360 16.17 -23.99 12.31
N ASP A 361 15.95 -24.29 11.04
CA ASP A 361 15.57 -25.63 10.58
C ASP A 361 16.78 -26.55 10.56
N PRO A 362 16.81 -27.61 11.40
CA PRO A 362 17.94 -28.54 11.45
C PRO A 362 18.09 -29.42 10.19
N GLU A 363 17.03 -29.55 9.38
CA GLU A 363 17.06 -30.31 8.13
C GLU A 363 17.53 -29.46 6.94
N TYR A 364 17.54 -28.12 7.08
CA TYR A 364 17.96 -27.20 6.03
C TYR A 364 19.47 -26.91 6.12
N ASN A 365 20.17 -27.06 5.01
CA ASN A 365 21.62 -26.84 4.96
C ASN A 365 21.97 -25.35 4.90
N TYR A 366 21.66 -24.60 5.96
CA TYR A 366 21.84 -23.14 6.04
C TYR A 366 23.26 -22.68 5.74
N GLY A 367 24.27 -23.41 6.22
CA GLY A 367 25.69 -23.07 6.00
C GLY A 367 26.11 -23.06 4.53
N ASN A 368 25.49 -23.87 3.72
CA ASN A 368 25.78 -24.05 2.29
C ASN A 368 24.68 -23.48 1.37
N ARG A 369 23.78 -22.65 1.89
CA ARG A 369 22.64 -22.12 1.12
C ARG A 369 23.04 -21.33 -0.14
N TYR A 370 24.26 -20.80 -0.19
CA TYR A 370 24.79 -20.06 -1.33
C TYR A 370 25.60 -20.94 -2.30
N ASN A 371 25.71 -22.24 -2.04
CA ASN A 371 26.38 -23.15 -2.96
C ASN A 371 25.50 -23.41 -4.18
N ILE A 372 26.14 -23.58 -5.32
CA ILE A 372 25.49 -23.97 -6.57
C ILE A 372 25.07 -25.43 -6.47
N VAL A 373 23.84 -25.70 -6.92
CA VAL A 373 23.23 -27.03 -6.96
C VAL A 373 22.65 -27.26 -8.35
N ASP A 374 22.98 -28.38 -8.98
CA ASP A 374 22.41 -28.78 -10.25
C ASP A 374 21.01 -29.33 -10.06
N THR A 375 20.08 -28.90 -10.92
CA THR A 375 18.70 -29.39 -10.99
C THR A 375 18.36 -29.79 -12.42
N ASP A 376 17.19 -30.40 -12.62
CA ASP A 376 16.70 -30.77 -13.97
C ASP A 376 16.50 -29.53 -14.88
N LEU A 377 16.34 -28.35 -14.33
CA LEU A 377 16.19 -27.09 -15.07
C LEU A 377 17.51 -26.34 -15.28
N GLY A 378 18.61 -26.83 -14.69
CA GLY A 378 19.93 -26.22 -14.70
C GLY A 378 20.42 -25.85 -13.30
N ALA A 379 21.58 -25.18 -13.23
CA ALA A 379 22.19 -24.78 -11.97
C ALA A 379 21.36 -23.71 -11.25
N THR A 380 21.23 -23.83 -9.93
CA THR A 380 20.59 -22.85 -9.05
C THR A 380 21.35 -22.76 -7.73
N MET A 381 20.90 -21.92 -6.80
CA MET A 381 21.45 -21.85 -5.43
C MET A 381 20.68 -22.74 -4.46
N GLY A 382 21.36 -23.31 -3.48
CA GLY A 382 20.73 -24.02 -2.37
C GLY A 382 19.67 -23.19 -1.65
N LEU A 383 19.84 -21.85 -1.60
CA LEU A 383 18.85 -20.92 -1.04
C LEU A 383 17.47 -21.04 -1.69
N ASN A 384 17.39 -21.43 -2.94
CA ASN A 384 16.15 -21.50 -3.70
C ASN A 384 15.40 -22.84 -3.54
N LEU A 385 16.00 -23.82 -2.86
CA LEU A 385 15.50 -25.18 -2.72
C LEU A 385 14.94 -25.44 -1.32
N GLU A 386 14.06 -26.44 -1.20
CA GLU A 386 13.45 -26.85 0.09
C GLU A 386 12.71 -25.70 0.80
N ARG A 387 12.09 -24.83 0.01
CA ARG A 387 11.37 -23.65 0.49
C ARG A 387 9.86 -23.91 0.57
N GLU A 388 9.17 -23.09 1.35
CA GLU A 388 7.72 -23.09 1.47
C GLU A 388 6.99 -22.74 0.16
N PRO A 389 5.71 -23.12 -0.01
CA PRO A 389 4.98 -22.87 -1.26
C PRO A 389 4.87 -21.38 -1.66
N ARG A 390 4.80 -20.44 -0.69
CA ARG A 390 4.77 -18.99 -1.00
C ARG A 390 6.04 -18.53 -1.70
N PHE A 391 7.21 -19.10 -1.38
CA PHE A 391 8.45 -18.79 -2.10
C PHE A 391 8.34 -19.17 -3.57
N ASN A 392 7.89 -20.39 -3.87
CA ASN A 392 7.74 -20.85 -5.24
C ASN A 392 6.65 -20.08 -6.01
N ALA A 393 5.54 -19.78 -5.34
CA ALA A 393 4.42 -19.04 -5.94
C ALA A 393 4.78 -17.59 -6.28
N TRP A 394 5.64 -16.93 -5.49
CA TRP A 394 5.83 -15.47 -5.57
C TRP A 394 7.21 -15.03 -6.05
N ILE A 395 8.20 -15.93 -6.06
CA ILE A 395 9.58 -15.62 -6.43
C ILE A 395 9.98 -16.38 -7.70
N SER A 396 10.60 -15.67 -8.63
CA SER A 396 11.30 -16.27 -9.77
C SER A 396 12.80 -16.13 -9.58
N TYR A 397 13.54 -17.20 -9.75
CA TYR A 397 14.99 -17.27 -9.66
C TYR A 397 15.60 -17.86 -10.94
N HIS A 398 16.90 -17.80 -11.07
CA HIS A 398 17.61 -18.35 -12.23
C HIS A 398 17.35 -19.84 -12.38
N ASN A 399 16.93 -20.26 -13.59
CA ASN A 399 16.45 -21.60 -13.93
C ASN A 399 15.18 -22.02 -13.15
N SER A 400 14.21 -21.09 -12.99
CA SER A 400 12.85 -21.40 -12.56
C SER A 400 11.83 -21.00 -13.62
N TYR A 401 10.60 -21.49 -13.50
CA TYR A 401 9.50 -21.07 -14.35
C TYR A 401 8.81 -19.81 -13.81
N TYR A 402 8.39 -18.98 -14.75
CA TYR A 402 7.52 -17.84 -14.52
C TYR A 402 6.24 -18.00 -15.36
N GLU A 403 5.10 -18.06 -14.71
CA GLU A 403 3.80 -18.29 -15.35
C GLU A 403 3.31 -17.00 -16.00
N VAL A 404 3.38 -16.96 -17.31
CA VAL A 404 2.82 -15.94 -18.22
C VAL A 404 2.65 -16.56 -19.60
N ILE A 405 1.72 -16.07 -20.39
CA ILE A 405 1.43 -16.60 -21.73
C ILE A 405 2.37 -15.96 -22.76
N ARG A 406 3.15 -16.79 -23.44
CA ARG A 406 4.01 -16.40 -24.56
C ARG A 406 3.72 -17.29 -25.78
N GLY A 407 2.92 -16.82 -26.71
CA GLY A 407 2.47 -17.63 -27.83
C GLY A 407 1.67 -18.84 -27.35
N ALA A 408 2.18 -20.05 -27.58
CA ALA A 408 1.58 -21.29 -27.09
C ALA A 408 2.07 -21.70 -25.68
N GLU A 409 3.13 -21.07 -25.18
CA GLU A 409 3.69 -21.36 -23.87
C GLU A 409 2.90 -20.66 -22.78
N LYS A 410 2.61 -21.34 -21.68
CA LYS A 410 1.91 -20.79 -20.50
C LYS A 410 2.87 -20.39 -19.37
N GLN A 411 4.15 -20.66 -19.53
CA GLN A 411 5.24 -20.30 -18.63
C GLN A 411 6.54 -20.15 -19.39
N VAL A 412 7.46 -19.34 -18.87
CA VAL A 412 8.78 -19.13 -19.45
C VAL A 412 9.87 -19.55 -18.47
N LEU A 413 10.93 -20.21 -18.94
CA LEU A 413 12.11 -20.47 -18.14
C LEU A 413 12.90 -19.16 -17.97
N THR A 414 13.08 -18.69 -16.75
CA THR A 414 13.79 -17.45 -16.46
C THR A 414 15.26 -17.70 -16.20
N GLN A 415 16.12 -16.91 -16.86
CA GLN A 415 17.56 -16.94 -16.72
C GLN A 415 18.09 -15.51 -16.67
N TYR A 416 18.95 -15.22 -15.67
CA TYR A 416 19.30 -13.84 -15.29
C TYR A 416 20.79 -13.54 -15.36
N ARG A 417 21.66 -14.47 -15.83
CA ARG A 417 23.07 -14.14 -16.08
C ARG A 417 23.14 -12.99 -17.08
N ARG A 418 24.25 -12.25 -17.08
CA ARG A 418 24.42 -11.04 -17.89
C ARG A 418 23.90 -11.16 -19.31
N ASN A 419 24.24 -12.23 -20.01
CA ASN A 419 23.94 -12.46 -21.44
C ASN A 419 22.66 -13.26 -21.69
N ASP A 420 21.95 -13.67 -20.64
CA ASP A 420 20.72 -14.43 -20.76
C ASP A 420 19.54 -13.56 -21.23
N ASN A 421 18.43 -14.22 -21.63
CA ASN A 421 17.22 -13.54 -22.14
C ASN A 421 16.67 -12.45 -21.20
N TYR A 422 16.83 -12.64 -19.89
CA TYR A 422 16.35 -11.71 -18.86
C TYR A 422 17.49 -11.04 -18.09
N GLY A 423 18.74 -11.23 -18.52
CA GLY A 423 19.92 -10.60 -17.96
C GLY A 423 20.04 -9.10 -18.28
N ILE A 424 21.08 -8.48 -17.77
CA ILE A 424 21.27 -7.03 -17.88
C ILE A 424 21.84 -6.56 -19.22
N GLN A 425 22.45 -7.45 -20.03
CA GLN A 425 23.16 -7.03 -21.24
C GLN A 425 22.29 -6.16 -22.17
N GLY A 426 22.79 -4.99 -22.51
CA GLY A 426 22.14 -4.05 -23.43
C GLY A 426 20.91 -3.33 -22.86
N ARG A 427 20.69 -3.40 -21.53
CA ARG A 427 19.55 -2.76 -20.85
C ARG A 427 20.02 -1.68 -19.89
N SER A 428 19.35 -0.53 -19.92
CA SER A 428 19.62 0.59 -19.00
C SER A 428 18.77 0.56 -17.73
N ASN A 429 17.53 0.06 -17.80
CA ASN A 429 16.57 0.08 -16.69
C ASN A 429 15.57 -1.08 -16.68
N ASN A 430 15.56 -1.96 -17.68
CA ASN A 430 14.60 -3.08 -17.78
C ASN A 430 15.28 -4.41 -17.41
N TYR A 431 15.82 -4.47 -16.20
CA TYR A 431 16.49 -5.65 -15.65
C TYR A 431 16.23 -5.74 -14.15
N THR A 432 16.33 -6.95 -13.62
CA THR A 432 16.32 -7.13 -12.16
C THR A 432 17.70 -6.82 -11.57
N PRO A 433 17.78 -5.92 -10.57
CA PRO A 433 19.06 -5.61 -9.93
C PRO A 433 19.59 -6.71 -9.02
N THR A 434 18.76 -7.71 -8.68
CA THR A 434 19.10 -8.75 -7.71
C THR A 434 19.31 -10.13 -8.30
N GLY A 435 18.98 -10.33 -9.58
CA GLY A 435 18.98 -11.66 -10.20
C GLY A 435 17.79 -12.54 -9.83
N TYR A 436 16.78 -11.96 -9.19
CA TYR A 436 15.47 -12.53 -8.88
C TYR A 436 14.37 -11.62 -9.41
N LEU A 437 13.16 -12.16 -9.63
CA LEU A 437 12.04 -11.37 -10.10
C LEU A 437 10.78 -11.74 -9.32
N ASN A 438 9.97 -10.72 -9.02
CA ASN A 438 8.68 -10.91 -8.34
C ASN A 438 7.64 -11.54 -9.25
N LYS A 439 6.84 -12.49 -8.71
CA LYS A 439 5.68 -13.09 -9.37
C LYS A 439 4.35 -12.70 -8.71
N LYS A 440 4.35 -12.32 -7.42
CA LYS A 440 3.12 -11.96 -6.70
C LYS A 440 2.45 -10.74 -7.33
N GLY A 441 1.14 -10.80 -7.48
CA GLY A 441 0.35 -9.72 -8.11
C GLY A 441 0.47 -9.65 -9.64
N VAL A 442 1.17 -10.57 -10.27
CA VAL A 442 1.16 -10.74 -11.74
C VAL A 442 0.25 -11.91 -12.10
N ALA A 443 -0.78 -11.63 -12.90
CA ALA A 443 -1.70 -12.66 -13.32
C ALA A 443 -1.03 -13.66 -14.26
N PRO A 444 -1.15 -14.98 -14.03
CA PRO A 444 -0.61 -16.01 -14.94
C PRO A 444 -1.17 -15.94 -16.36
N GLU A 445 -2.35 -15.38 -16.55
CA GLU A 445 -2.99 -15.15 -17.84
C GLU A 445 -2.46 -13.93 -18.59
N LEU A 446 -1.53 -13.18 -18.02
CA LEU A 446 -0.94 -12.03 -18.71
C LEU A 446 -0.23 -12.50 -19.99
N VAL A 447 -0.68 -11.95 -21.12
CA VAL A 447 -0.14 -12.32 -22.43
C VAL A 447 1.05 -11.44 -22.77
N GLN A 448 2.21 -12.05 -22.95
CA GLN A 448 3.45 -11.36 -23.34
C GLN A 448 3.57 -11.21 -24.85
N ASN A 449 3.19 -10.07 -25.37
CA ASN A 449 3.44 -9.65 -26.77
C ASN A 449 3.46 -8.13 -26.86
N GLN A 450 3.74 -7.59 -28.05
CA GLN A 450 3.81 -6.13 -28.30
C GLN A 450 2.48 -5.38 -28.06
N TYR A 451 1.37 -6.09 -27.88
CA TYR A 451 0.06 -5.54 -27.60
C TYR A 451 -0.42 -5.87 -26.17
N SER A 452 0.50 -6.31 -25.31
CA SER A 452 0.17 -6.70 -23.96
C SER A 452 -0.53 -5.58 -23.20
N VAL A 453 -1.57 -5.95 -22.49
CA VAL A 453 -2.27 -5.12 -21.54
C VAL A 453 -2.27 -5.83 -20.18
N SER A 454 -2.25 -5.06 -19.08
CA SER A 454 -2.37 -5.64 -17.75
C SER A 454 -3.70 -6.38 -17.60
N VAL A 455 -3.68 -7.48 -16.86
CA VAL A 455 -4.91 -8.16 -16.45
C VAL A 455 -5.57 -7.33 -15.35
N ASN A 456 -6.83 -6.95 -15.58
CA ASN A 456 -7.56 -6.16 -14.59
C ASN A 456 -8.14 -7.06 -13.49
N TYR A 457 -7.73 -6.80 -12.28
CA TYR A 457 -8.30 -7.35 -11.05
C TYR A 457 -8.34 -6.25 -9.98
N PRO A 458 -9.22 -6.35 -8.97
CA PRO A 458 -9.20 -5.42 -7.83
C PRO A 458 -7.92 -5.65 -7.02
N TRP A 459 -7.12 -4.60 -6.81
CA TRP A 459 -5.94 -4.71 -5.96
C TRP A 459 -6.35 -4.82 -4.50
N PRO A 460 -5.94 -5.85 -3.75
CA PRO A 460 -6.28 -6.00 -2.34
C PRO A 460 -5.71 -4.85 -1.52
N VAL A 461 -6.59 -4.03 -0.94
CA VAL A 461 -6.23 -2.99 0.04
C VAL A 461 -6.26 -3.57 1.44
N ILE A 462 -7.26 -4.41 1.73
CA ILE A 462 -7.40 -5.17 2.97
C ILE A 462 -7.92 -6.56 2.59
N ARG A 463 -7.35 -7.61 3.18
CA ARG A 463 -7.81 -8.98 3.08
C ARG A 463 -7.77 -9.69 4.45
N LEU A 464 -8.51 -10.79 4.57
CA LEU A 464 -8.72 -11.46 5.85
C LEU A 464 -7.42 -11.95 6.51
N GLY A 465 -6.46 -12.45 5.73
CA GLY A 465 -5.16 -12.88 6.24
C GLY A 465 -4.42 -11.78 7.00
N GLU A 466 -4.54 -10.52 6.57
CA GLU A 466 -3.99 -9.38 7.32
C GLU A 466 -4.67 -9.23 8.68
N LEU A 467 -6.01 -9.31 8.74
CA LEU A 467 -6.74 -9.18 10.02
C LEU A 467 -6.36 -10.28 11.00
N TYR A 468 -6.14 -11.50 10.52
CA TYR A 468 -5.69 -12.60 11.38
C TYR A 468 -4.31 -12.30 11.99
N LEU A 469 -3.37 -11.83 11.19
CA LEU A 469 -2.04 -11.47 11.66
C LEU A 469 -2.04 -10.20 12.54
N ASN A 470 -2.93 -9.24 12.26
CA ASN A 470 -3.14 -8.06 13.11
C ASN A 470 -3.64 -8.46 14.49
N TYR A 471 -4.61 -9.37 14.56
CA TYR A 471 -5.17 -9.87 15.81
C TYR A 471 -4.12 -10.65 16.62
N ALA A 472 -3.41 -11.55 15.97
CA ALA A 472 -2.35 -12.33 16.61
C ALA A 472 -1.24 -11.43 17.17
N GLU A 473 -0.78 -10.42 16.40
CA GLU A 473 0.22 -9.46 16.87
C GLU A 473 -0.29 -8.69 18.10
N ALA A 474 -1.53 -8.21 18.06
CA ALA A 474 -2.11 -7.46 19.16
C ALA A 474 -2.22 -8.29 20.45
N LEU A 475 -2.62 -9.57 20.36
CA LEU A 475 -2.67 -10.48 21.51
C LEU A 475 -1.27 -10.79 22.07
N ILE A 476 -0.30 -11.06 21.21
CA ILE A 476 1.09 -11.32 21.61
C ILE A 476 1.66 -10.10 22.33
N GLU A 477 1.50 -8.92 21.79
CA GLU A 477 2.03 -7.69 22.39
C GLU A 477 1.27 -7.28 23.66
N TYR A 478 -0.02 -7.56 23.72
CA TYR A 478 -0.78 -7.45 24.96
C TYR A 478 -0.33 -8.48 26.02
N GLY A 479 0.38 -9.56 25.61
CA GLY A 479 0.94 -10.57 26.49
C GLY A 479 -0.13 -11.44 27.15
N GLN A 480 -1.19 -11.74 26.43
CA GLN A 480 -2.28 -12.62 26.87
C GLN A 480 -2.79 -13.46 25.71
N ASP A 481 -3.34 -14.64 26.04
CA ASP A 481 -3.99 -15.55 25.10
C ASP A 481 -3.11 -15.95 23.90
N PHE A 482 -1.90 -16.39 24.17
CA PHE A 482 -0.95 -16.86 23.16
C PHE A 482 -1.48 -18.06 22.37
N SER A 483 -2.39 -18.86 22.95
CA SER A 483 -3.04 -19.95 22.23
C SER A 483 -3.87 -19.43 21.08
N THR A 484 -4.77 -18.48 21.34
CA THR A 484 -5.57 -17.83 20.28
C THR A 484 -4.68 -17.12 19.26
N ALA A 485 -3.60 -16.46 19.69
CA ALA A 485 -2.66 -15.84 18.77
C ALA A 485 -2.04 -16.85 17.80
N LYS A 486 -1.59 -18.02 18.31
CA LYS A 486 -1.08 -19.12 17.48
C LYS A 486 -2.16 -19.62 16.51
N ASP A 487 -3.38 -19.86 16.98
CA ASP A 487 -4.49 -20.36 16.15
C ASP A 487 -4.74 -19.45 14.92
N TYR A 488 -4.66 -18.14 15.09
CA TYR A 488 -4.84 -17.20 13.96
C TYR A 488 -3.64 -17.15 13.01
N ILE A 489 -2.42 -17.28 13.52
CA ILE A 489 -1.23 -17.44 12.67
C ILE A 489 -1.31 -18.77 11.92
N ASP A 490 -1.69 -19.85 12.60
CA ASP A 490 -1.77 -21.20 12.04
C ASP A 490 -2.81 -21.33 10.92
N LYS A 491 -3.90 -20.56 10.95
CA LYS A 491 -4.83 -20.47 9.80
C LYS A 491 -4.11 -20.00 8.53
N VAL A 492 -3.26 -18.96 8.64
CA VAL A 492 -2.48 -18.44 7.50
C VAL A 492 -1.43 -19.47 7.06
N ARG A 493 -0.73 -20.10 8.01
CA ARG A 493 0.30 -21.11 7.76
C ARG A 493 -0.27 -22.35 7.06
N THR A 494 -1.39 -22.86 7.57
CA THR A 494 -2.07 -24.04 6.99
C THR A 494 -2.52 -23.77 5.55
N ARG A 495 -3.15 -22.59 5.30
CA ARG A 495 -3.51 -22.16 3.96
C ARG A 495 -2.27 -22.06 3.04
N ALA A 496 -1.12 -21.62 3.59
CA ALA A 496 0.14 -21.56 2.86
C ALA A 496 0.82 -22.94 2.67
N GLY A 497 0.24 -24.03 3.18
CA GLY A 497 0.75 -25.37 3.03
C GLY A 497 1.97 -25.69 3.90
N ILE A 498 2.12 -25.01 5.03
CA ILE A 498 3.21 -25.26 5.99
C ILE A 498 2.66 -25.68 7.36
N PRO A 499 3.45 -26.43 8.17
CA PRO A 499 3.03 -26.87 9.49
C PRO A 499 2.64 -25.72 10.42
N THR A 500 1.76 -26.00 11.40
CA THR A 500 1.42 -25.09 12.48
C THR A 500 2.68 -24.71 13.29
N ILE A 501 2.56 -23.64 14.10
CA ILE A 501 3.67 -23.20 14.95
C ILE A 501 4.13 -24.34 15.85
N ASP A 502 3.19 -25.02 16.52
CA ASP A 502 3.54 -26.06 17.48
C ASP A 502 4.15 -27.29 16.77
N GLU A 503 3.66 -27.70 15.60
CA GLU A 503 4.25 -28.77 14.82
C GLU A 503 5.69 -28.46 14.36
N ALA A 504 5.93 -27.24 13.89
CA ALA A 504 7.24 -26.82 13.40
C ALA A 504 8.24 -26.57 14.54
N TRP A 505 7.82 -25.87 15.62
CA TRP A 505 8.75 -25.39 16.64
C TRP A 505 8.97 -26.33 17.82
N ASN A 506 8.02 -27.21 18.16
CA ASN A 506 8.21 -28.14 19.29
C ASN A 506 9.45 -29.02 19.16
N PRO A 507 9.82 -29.55 17.97
CA PRO A 507 11.03 -30.34 17.80
C PRO A 507 12.33 -29.59 18.10
N ILE A 508 12.32 -28.25 18.07
CA ILE A 508 13.50 -27.38 18.27
C ILE A 508 13.45 -26.54 19.56
N GLY A 509 12.52 -26.84 20.48
CA GLY A 509 12.42 -26.18 21.78
C GLY A 509 11.13 -25.44 22.07
N GLY A 510 10.24 -25.35 21.08
CA GLY A 510 8.92 -24.72 21.19
C GLY A 510 8.92 -23.19 21.02
N ALA A 511 7.72 -22.62 20.95
CA ALA A 511 7.47 -21.20 20.81
C ALA A 511 6.34 -20.78 21.78
N ASN A 512 6.69 -20.56 23.05
CA ASN A 512 5.71 -20.32 24.11
C ASN A 512 5.89 -19.00 24.86
N ASP A 513 6.97 -18.28 24.60
CA ASP A 513 7.21 -16.96 25.19
C ASP A 513 6.87 -15.82 24.22
N GLN A 514 6.59 -14.65 24.78
CA GLN A 514 6.17 -13.47 24.03
C GLN A 514 7.21 -13.02 22.99
N SER A 515 8.50 -13.11 23.32
CA SER A 515 9.56 -12.67 22.40
C SER A 515 9.62 -13.55 21.16
N THR A 516 9.62 -14.87 21.36
CA THR A 516 9.62 -15.84 20.25
C THR A 516 8.37 -15.70 19.38
N LEU A 517 7.19 -15.55 20.00
CA LEU A 517 5.94 -15.35 19.25
C LEU A 517 5.90 -14.02 18.51
N ARG A 518 6.49 -12.96 19.07
CA ARG A 518 6.68 -11.68 18.38
C ARG A 518 7.50 -11.84 17.11
N ASP A 519 8.61 -12.54 17.20
CA ASP A 519 9.48 -12.80 16.04
C ASP A 519 8.73 -13.60 14.97
N ILE A 520 7.98 -14.62 15.39
CA ILE A 520 7.19 -15.45 14.48
C ILE A 520 6.10 -14.62 13.77
N VAL A 521 5.29 -13.85 14.48
CA VAL A 521 4.21 -13.08 13.87
C VAL A 521 4.75 -11.99 12.94
N ARG A 522 5.88 -11.35 13.30
CA ARG A 522 6.52 -10.35 12.43
C ARG A 522 7.10 -10.98 11.16
N GLN A 523 7.70 -12.16 11.27
CA GLN A 523 8.19 -12.91 10.11
C GLN A 523 7.02 -13.39 9.24
N GLU A 524 5.96 -13.95 9.84
CA GLU A 524 4.77 -14.39 9.13
C GLU A 524 4.12 -13.23 8.36
N ARG A 525 4.00 -12.04 8.99
CA ARG A 525 3.53 -10.81 8.32
C ARG A 525 4.42 -10.42 7.16
N THR A 526 5.74 -10.46 7.36
CA THR A 526 6.72 -10.11 6.31
C THR A 526 6.56 -10.98 5.08
N ILE A 527 6.36 -12.29 5.27
CA ILE A 527 6.18 -13.25 4.17
C ILE A 527 4.79 -13.10 3.55
N GLU A 528 3.74 -13.22 4.37
CA GLU A 528 2.36 -13.26 3.91
C GLU A 528 1.94 -11.98 3.18
N LEU A 529 2.34 -10.83 3.73
CA LEU A 529 2.00 -9.51 3.21
C LEU A 529 3.09 -8.91 2.29
N TYR A 530 4.02 -9.77 1.80
CA TYR A 530 5.05 -9.37 0.84
C TYR A 530 4.43 -8.61 -0.34
N LEU A 531 4.94 -7.43 -0.63
CA LEU A 531 4.46 -6.52 -1.69
C LEU A 531 2.95 -6.21 -1.64
N GLU A 532 2.39 -6.03 -0.43
CA GLU A 532 1.02 -5.55 -0.22
C GLU A 532 0.97 -4.20 0.52
N ASN A 533 1.96 -3.34 0.34
CA ASN A 533 2.04 -2.00 0.94
C ASN A 533 2.18 -2.00 2.48
N HIS A 534 2.63 -3.11 3.11
CA HIS A 534 2.74 -3.22 4.56
C HIS A 534 4.15 -3.00 5.10
N ARG A 535 5.17 -3.61 4.49
CA ARG A 535 6.54 -3.66 5.02
C ARG A 535 7.11 -2.27 5.34
N PHE A 536 6.90 -1.30 4.45
CA PHE A 536 7.33 0.09 4.64
C PHE A 536 6.81 0.69 5.97
N TRP A 537 5.56 0.42 6.31
CA TRP A 537 4.92 0.91 7.51
C TRP A 537 5.22 0.03 8.72
N ASP A 538 5.30 -1.27 8.57
CA ASP A 538 5.61 -2.22 9.64
C ASP A 538 6.99 -1.96 10.23
N LEU A 539 8.02 -1.74 9.40
CA LEU A 539 9.35 -1.37 9.86
C LEU A 539 9.37 -0.07 10.67
N ARG A 540 8.56 0.91 10.26
CA ARG A 540 8.44 2.19 10.97
C ARG A 540 7.68 2.05 12.27
N ARG A 541 6.49 1.45 12.26
CA ARG A 541 5.67 1.31 13.47
C ARG A 541 6.31 0.41 14.52
N TRP A 542 7.09 -0.59 14.11
CA TRP A 542 7.91 -1.42 15.01
C TRP A 542 9.16 -0.70 15.50
N GLN A 543 9.48 0.46 14.94
CA GLN A 543 10.67 1.27 15.23
C GLN A 543 11.99 0.52 14.99
N ILE A 544 12.06 -0.23 13.88
CA ILE A 544 13.24 -0.97 13.43
C ILE A 544 13.67 -0.60 12.00
N ALA A 545 13.08 0.45 11.43
CA ALA A 545 13.34 0.84 10.05
C ALA A 545 14.81 1.23 9.79
N ASP A 546 15.49 1.78 10.77
CA ASP A 546 16.91 2.12 10.72
C ASP A 546 17.82 0.89 10.56
N GLN A 547 17.39 -0.28 11.05
CA GLN A 547 18.14 -1.54 10.95
C GLN A 547 18.06 -2.15 9.54
N TYR A 548 17.00 -1.88 8.79
CA TYR A 548 16.73 -2.48 7.48
C TYR A 548 16.90 -1.52 6.30
N LEU A 549 16.77 -0.20 6.54
CA LEU A 549 16.74 0.78 5.47
C LEU A 549 18.04 1.59 5.32
N ASN A 550 19.07 1.27 6.11
CA ASN A 550 20.42 1.84 5.96
C ASN A 550 21.41 0.86 5.34
N ASP A 551 21.13 -0.45 5.40
CA ASP A 551 22.03 -1.46 4.89
C ASP A 551 21.99 -1.53 3.36
N ASN A 552 23.14 -1.84 2.76
CA ASN A 552 23.23 -2.15 1.35
C ASN A 552 22.48 -3.46 1.09
N LEU A 553 21.48 -3.40 0.24
CA LEU A 553 20.74 -4.58 -0.18
C LEU A 553 21.63 -5.54 -0.96
N GLN A 554 21.37 -6.82 -0.84
CA GLN A 554 22.13 -7.87 -1.51
C GLN A 554 21.30 -8.63 -2.54
N GLY A 555 21.98 -9.13 -3.56
CA GLY A 555 21.45 -9.98 -4.62
C GLY A 555 22.59 -10.78 -5.27
N MET A 556 22.29 -11.36 -6.44
CA MET A 556 23.29 -12.06 -7.24
C MET A 556 24.13 -11.08 -8.05
N ASN A 557 25.32 -11.50 -8.47
CA ASN A 557 26.15 -10.75 -9.39
C ASN A 557 25.55 -10.79 -10.82
N ILE A 558 24.66 -9.86 -11.11
CA ILE A 558 23.98 -9.74 -12.42
C ILE A 558 24.94 -9.43 -13.59
N GLN A 559 26.19 -9.14 -13.32
CA GLN A 559 27.24 -8.96 -14.33
C GLN A 559 27.97 -10.27 -14.67
N GLY A 560 27.70 -11.34 -13.91
CA GLY A 560 28.29 -12.66 -14.15
C GLY A 560 27.78 -13.31 -15.45
N GLU A 561 28.72 -13.88 -16.23
CA GLU A 561 28.44 -14.56 -17.50
C GLU A 561 28.34 -16.09 -17.34
N THR A 562 28.99 -16.62 -16.30
CA THR A 562 28.91 -18.03 -15.91
C THR A 562 28.11 -18.22 -14.62
N ASP A 563 27.72 -19.44 -14.30
CA ASP A 563 27.00 -19.75 -13.06
C ASP A 563 27.85 -19.40 -11.83
N GLU A 564 29.15 -19.70 -11.85
CA GLU A 564 30.07 -19.39 -10.74
C GLU A 564 30.24 -17.88 -10.52
N GLU A 565 30.13 -17.08 -11.56
CA GLU A 565 30.19 -15.62 -11.45
C GLU A 565 28.85 -15.06 -11.01
N PHE A 566 27.74 -15.54 -11.58
CA PHE A 566 26.39 -15.04 -11.31
C PHE A 566 25.95 -15.34 -9.88
N PHE A 567 26.14 -16.56 -9.38
CA PHE A 567 25.73 -16.96 -8.04
C PHE A 567 26.58 -16.40 -6.90
N ARG A 568 27.45 -15.42 -7.16
CA ARG A 568 28.11 -14.67 -6.09
C ARG A 568 27.16 -13.65 -5.50
N VAL A 569 27.01 -13.68 -4.19
CA VAL A 569 26.30 -12.62 -3.47
C VAL A 569 27.06 -11.32 -3.58
N THR A 570 26.40 -10.27 -4.04
CA THR A 570 26.96 -8.92 -4.18
C THR A 570 26.02 -7.86 -3.61
N GLU A 571 26.60 -6.73 -3.23
CA GLU A 571 25.79 -5.56 -2.89
C GLU A 571 25.15 -4.98 -4.14
N VAL A 572 23.86 -4.67 -4.03
CA VAL A 572 23.12 -3.96 -5.06
C VAL A 572 23.39 -2.47 -4.89
N GLN A 573 23.99 -1.84 -5.91
CA GLN A 573 24.48 -0.45 -5.84
C GLN A 573 23.32 0.57 -5.95
N PHE A 574 22.42 0.56 -4.98
CA PHE A 574 21.39 1.58 -4.81
C PHE A 574 21.48 2.13 -3.39
N PRO A 575 22.09 3.33 -3.21
CA PRO A 575 22.33 3.87 -1.87
C PRO A 575 21.02 4.08 -1.11
N ARG A 576 21.06 3.74 0.16
CA ARG A 576 19.95 3.92 1.10
C ARG A 576 20.39 4.83 2.24
N SER A 577 19.46 5.60 2.76
CA SER A 577 19.68 6.46 3.91
C SER A 577 18.39 6.60 4.71
N PHE A 578 18.46 6.21 5.96
CA PHE A 578 17.38 6.36 6.93
C PHE A 578 17.94 6.97 8.22
N SER A 579 17.28 7.99 8.73
CA SER A 579 17.60 8.62 10.01
C SER A 579 16.35 8.74 10.86
N GLN A 580 16.48 9.10 12.13
CA GLN A 580 15.36 9.22 13.06
C GLN A 580 14.21 10.10 12.53
N ARG A 581 14.51 11.20 11.83
CA ARG A 581 13.47 12.04 11.23
C ARG A 581 12.59 11.29 10.23
N ASN A 582 13.12 10.25 9.58
CA ASN A 582 12.43 9.52 8.51
C ASN A 582 11.37 8.53 9.02
N PHE A 583 11.18 8.39 10.33
CA PHE A 583 10.04 7.65 10.88
C PHE A 583 8.70 8.31 10.52
N LEU A 584 8.66 9.66 10.45
CA LEU A 584 7.53 10.44 9.96
C LEU A 584 7.95 11.22 8.71
N MET A 585 6.99 11.57 7.86
CA MET A 585 7.24 12.43 6.71
C MET A 585 7.17 13.91 7.13
N PRO A 586 7.91 14.80 6.46
CA PRO A 586 7.82 16.23 6.74
C PRO A 586 6.46 16.78 6.31
N ILE A 587 5.89 17.68 7.09
CA ILE A 587 4.81 18.54 6.60
C ILE A 587 5.42 19.45 5.52
N PRO A 588 4.78 19.60 4.35
CA PRO A 588 5.30 20.46 3.30
C PRO A 588 5.53 21.89 3.80
N GLN A 589 6.67 22.47 3.47
CA GLN A 589 7.02 23.84 3.89
C GLN A 589 5.98 24.87 3.40
N SER A 590 5.34 24.62 2.26
CA SER A 590 4.25 25.45 1.76
C SER A 590 3.07 25.53 2.73
N GLU A 591 2.78 24.45 3.46
CA GLU A 591 1.69 24.41 4.43
C GLU A 591 2.07 25.10 5.74
N ILE A 592 3.31 24.93 6.20
CA ILE A 592 3.85 25.70 7.33
C ILE A 592 3.83 27.20 7.02
N ASN A 593 4.18 27.61 5.80
CA ASN A 593 4.15 29.02 5.40
C ASN A 593 2.72 29.60 5.31
N LYS A 594 1.69 28.78 5.09
CA LYS A 594 0.28 29.20 5.10
C LYS A 594 -0.28 29.28 6.51
N ASN A 595 0.14 28.39 7.37
CA ASN A 595 -0.25 28.32 8.77
C ASN A 595 1.00 28.20 9.64
N GLU A 596 1.51 29.36 10.09
CA GLU A 596 2.73 29.45 10.92
C GLU A 596 2.57 28.81 12.31
N LEU A 597 1.33 28.47 12.70
CA LEU A 597 1.03 27.74 13.94
C LEU A 597 1.24 26.23 13.80
N LEU A 598 1.48 25.71 12.58
CA LEU A 598 1.78 24.31 12.38
C LEU A 598 3.22 23.97 12.81
N ILE A 599 3.35 23.12 13.79
CA ILE A 599 4.64 22.62 14.28
C ILE A 599 5.13 21.52 13.33
N GLN A 600 6.35 21.65 12.83
CA GLN A 600 6.99 20.64 11.95
C GLN A 600 7.35 19.36 12.71
N ASN A 601 7.43 18.23 12.01
CA ASN A 601 7.92 16.98 12.58
C ASN A 601 9.41 17.09 12.98
N PRO A 602 9.82 16.44 14.07
CA PRO A 602 11.19 16.52 14.57
C PRO A 602 12.24 16.15 13.52
N GLY A 603 13.26 16.96 13.38
CA GLY A 603 14.37 16.74 12.46
C GLY A 603 14.21 17.33 11.05
N TYR A 604 13.10 18.05 10.79
CA TYR A 604 12.86 18.76 9.53
C TYR A 604 12.84 20.28 9.69
#